data_b0652baddc48e4da5415121407fa0c57
#
_entry.id   b0652baddc48e4da5415121407fa0c57
#
_cell.length_a   1.000
_cell.length_b   1.000
_cell.length_c   1.000
_cell.angle_alpha   90.00
_cell.angle_beta   90.00
_cell.angle_gamma   90.00
#
_symmetry.space_group_name_H-M   'P 1'
#
loop_
_entity.id
_entity.type
_entity.pdbx_description
1 polymer ?
#
loop_
_entity_poly.entity_id
_entity_poly.type
_entity_poly.pdbx_seq_one_letter_code
_entity_poly.pdbx_strand_id
1 'polypeptide(L)'
;SIANLPYNQDVLKYIKSWKEKYQGEVILISASDHSLVQKVADHLEIFDAAHGTIDINLKSDNKLQKILQISGTNIFDYMGNSRDDFVIFERSRKSFLIHPTLLLRKKAKNLSESITLIEGKRKFFSFTKLIRLHQWVKNLLIFAPMILGKLYGLHQLPDLVIAFISFSLMASS
;
A
#
# COMPACT_ATOMS: atom_id res chain seq x y z
N SER A 1 5.91 -5.35 -14.55
CA SER A 1 7.32 -4.96 -14.46
C SER A 1 7.55 -4.23 -13.14
N ILE A 2 8.62 -4.54 -12.44
CA ILE A 2 9.02 -3.91 -11.17
C ILE A 2 9.23 -2.41 -11.35
N ALA A 3 9.79 -1.99 -12.49
CA ALA A 3 9.99 -0.58 -12.82
C ALA A 3 8.69 0.26 -12.79
N ASN A 4 7.53 -0.37 -12.98
CA ASN A 4 6.23 0.31 -13.02
C ASN A 4 5.51 0.33 -11.66
N LEU A 5 6.14 -0.15 -10.59
CA LEU A 5 5.56 -0.07 -9.26
C LEU A 5 5.50 1.40 -8.78
N PRO A 6 4.43 1.77 -8.08
CA PRO A 6 4.24 3.14 -7.60
C PRO A 6 5.12 3.43 -6.37
N TYR A 7 6.43 3.53 -6.58
CA TYR A 7 7.37 3.84 -5.51
C TYR A 7 7.12 5.22 -4.89
N ASN A 8 7.19 5.28 -3.58
CA ASN A 8 7.08 6.54 -2.86
C ASN A 8 8.40 7.32 -2.93
N GLN A 9 8.44 8.33 -3.79
CA GLN A 9 9.63 9.13 -4.04
C GLN A 9 10.12 9.90 -2.81
N ASP A 10 9.22 10.34 -1.94
CA ASP A 10 9.58 11.08 -0.73
C ASP A 10 10.31 10.15 0.27
N VAL A 11 9.83 8.90 0.38
CA VAL A 11 10.49 7.86 1.19
C VAL A 11 11.87 7.50 0.62
N LEU A 12 11.97 7.30 -0.69
CA LEU A 12 13.26 6.98 -1.33
C LEU A 12 14.28 8.11 -1.15
N LYS A 13 13.86 9.37 -1.28
CA LYS A 13 14.72 10.53 -1.03
C LYS A 13 15.18 10.56 0.43
N TYR A 14 14.26 10.31 1.37
CA TYR A 14 14.60 10.28 2.79
C TYR A 14 15.64 9.20 3.10
N ILE A 15 15.44 7.98 2.59
CA ILE A 15 16.38 6.86 2.80
C ILE A 15 17.76 7.20 2.21
N LYS A 16 17.81 7.74 0.99
CA LYS A 16 19.08 8.15 0.36
C LYS A 16 19.83 9.19 1.19
N SER A 17 19.16 10.27 1.58
CA SER A 17 19.77 11.31 2.39
C SER A 17 20.19 10.81 3.78
N TRP A 18 19.45 9.86 4.37
CA TRP A 18 19.81 9.23 5.63
C TRP A 18 21.09 8.38 5.47
N LYS A 19 21.14 7.57 4.40
CA LYS A 19 22.30 6.72 4.09
C LYS A 19 23.57 7.54 3.84
N GLU A 20 23.45 8.63 3.08
CA GLU A 20 24.55 9.58 2.83
C GLU A 20 25.07 10.22 4.13
N LYS A 21 24.15 10.61 5.02
CA LYS A 21 24.50 11.32 6.26
C LYS A 21 25.10 10.40 7.33
N TYR A 22 24.57 9.20 7.49
CA TYR A 22 24.89 8.32 8.62
C TYR A 22 25.72 7.11 8.22
N GLN A 23 25.84 6.82 6.92
CA GLN A 23 26.57 5.66 6.35
C GLN A 23 26.19 4.33 6.99
N GLY A 24 24.92 4.25 7.44
CA GLY A 24 24.37 3.06 8.08
C GLY A 24 23.77 2.08 7.06
N GLU A 25 23.63 0.83 7.47
CA GLU A 25 22.97 -0.19 6.65
C GLU A 25 21.46 0.06 6.57
N VAL A 26 20.91 -0.12 5.37
CA VAL A 26 19.49 -0.03 5.08
C VAL A 26 19.00 -1.35 4.51
N ILE A 27 18.09 -2.00 5.25
CA ILE A 27 17.61 -3.33 4.93
C ILE A 27 16.13 -3.27 4.57
N LEU A 28 15.75 -3.89 3.45
CA LEU A 28 14.35 -4.01 3.03
C LEU A 28 13.75 -5.31 3.59
N ILE A 29 12.72 -5.19 4.42
CA ILE A 29 12.00 -6.34 4.98
C ILE A 29 10.52 -6.28 4.65
N SER A 30 9.98 -7.32 4.02
CA SER A 30 8.59 -7.39 3.59
C SER A 30 7.97 -8.77 3.83
N ALA A 31 6.65 -8.80 4.05
CA ALA A 31 5.88 -10.04 4.07
C ALA A 31 5.59 -10.61 2.66
N SER A 32 6.00 -9.94 1.61
CA SER A 32 5.93 -10.45 0.23
C SER A 32 6.94 -11.55 -0.02
N ASP A 33 6.76 -12.29 -1.10
CA ASP A 33 7.71 -13.32 -1.55
C ASP A 33 9.14 -12.76 -1.66
N HIS A 34 10.11 -13.54 -1.20
CA HIS A 34 11.52 -13.12 -1.14
C HIS A 34 12.09 -12.74 -2.51
N SER A 35 11.75 -13.50 -3.55
CA SER A 35 12.26 -13.22 -4.90
C SER A 35 11.77 -11.88 -5.44
N LEU A 36 10.54 -11.49 -5.08
CA LEU A 36 9.98 -10.18 -5.43
C LEU A 36 10.67 -9.05 -4.66
N VAL A 37 10.87 -9.25 -3.35
CA VAL A 37 11.53 -8.26 -2.48
C VAL A 37 12.97 -8.01 -2.92
N GLN A 38 13.70 -9.08 -3.27
CA GLN A 38 15.06 -9.00 -3.79
C GLN A 38 15.11 -8.20 -5.11
N LYS A 39 14.24 -8.51 -6.08
CA LYS A 39 14.18 -7.78 -7.34
C LYS A 39 13.85 -6.30 -7.17
N VAL A 40 13.05 -5.94 -6.14
CA VAL A 40 12.77 -4.54 -5.81
C VAL A 40 14.02 -3.85 -5.24
N ALA A 41 14.75 -4.53 -4.36
CA ALA A 41 15.98 -4.01 -3.78
C ALA A 41 17.05 -3.79 -4.85
N ASP A 42 17.25 -4.75 -5.75
CA ASP A 42 18.18 -4.68 -6.87
C ASP A 42 17.82 -3.52 -7.82
N HIS A 43 16.53 -3.31 -8.08
CA HIS A 43 16.07 -2.22 -8.95
C HIS A 43 16.29 -0.83 -8.34
N LEU A 44 16.16 -0.70 -7.03
CA LEU A 44 16.27 0.60 -6.35
C LEU A 44 17.71 0.96 -5.96
N GLU A 45 18.59 -0.03 -5.84
CA GLU A 45 20.03 0.12 -5.53
C GLU A 45 20.34 0.98 -4.28
N ILE A 46 19.40 1.00 -3.31
CA ILE A 46 19.56 1.76 -2.07
C ILE A 46 19.63 0.88 -0.82
N PHE A 47 19.31 -0.40 -0.97
CA PHE A 47 19.28 -1.37 0.12
C PHE A 47 20.54 -2.22 0.11
N ASP A 48 21.09 -2.47 1.30
CA ASP A 48 22.28 -3.31 1.48
C ASP A 48 21.89 -4.80 1.57
N ALA A 49 20.67 -5.07 2.02
CA ALA A 49 20.10 -6.42 2.06
C ALA A 49 18.57 -6.38 1.89
N ALA A 50 17.99 -7.50 1.47
CA ALA A 50 16.57 -7.67 1.29
C ALA A 50 16.09 -9.01 1.88
N HIS A 51 14.97 -8.97 2.62
CA HIS A 51 14.36 -10.15 3.21
C HIS A 51 12.86 -10.17 2.96
N GLY A 52 12.40 -11.21 2.31
CA GLY A 52 10.98 -11.49 2.07
C GLY A 52 10.58 -12.81 2.70
N THR A 53 9.31 -13.17 2.57
CA THR A 53 8.78 -14.47 2.99
C THR A 53 9.35 -15.58 2.12
N ILE A 54 9.88 -16.62 2.76
CA ILE A 54 10.22 -17.91 2.13
C ILE A 54 9.29 -18.96 2.74
N ASP A 55 9.61 -19.48 3.91
CA ASP A 55 8.79 -20.48 4.61
C ASP A 55 7.91 -19.85 5.69
N ILE A 56 8.41 -18.82 6.38
CA ILE A 56 7.73 -18.14 7.47
C ILE A 56 7.30 -16.75 7.02
N ASN A 57 6.01 -16.47 7.11
CA ASN A 57 5.47 -15.17 6.77
C ASN A 57 6.03 -14.06 7.67
N LEU A 58 6.74 -13.09 7.07
CA LEU A 58 7.36 -11.97 7.76
C LEU A 58 6.34 -10.87 8.09
N LYS A 59 5.36 -11.22 8.94
CA LYS A 59 4.36 -10.31 9.48
C LYS A 59 4.52 -10.17 10.99
N SER A 60 4.21 -8.98 11.54
CA SER A 60 4.16 -8.71 12.98
C SER A 60 5.39 -9.24 13.72
N ASP A 61 5.19 -10.16 14.68
CA ASP A 61 6.24 -10.72 15.53
C ASP A 61 7.33 -11.44 14.73
N ASN A 62 6.97 -12.18 13.68
CA ASN A 62 7.95 -12.88 12.83
C ASN A 62 8.90 -11.87 12.16
N LYS A 63 8.36 -10.73 11.73
CA LYS A 63 9.19 -9.65 11.17
C LYS A 63 10.11 -9.05 12.25
N LEU A 64 9.59 -8.82 13.45
CA LEU A 64 10.39 -8.33 14.56
C LEU A 64 11.54 -9.30 14.92
N GLN A 65 11.25 -10.58 15.04
CA GLN A 65 12.28 -11.61 15.30
C GLN A 65 13.37 -11.62 14.22
N LYS A 66 12.95 -11.50 12.95
CA LYS A 66 13.90 -11.42 11.83
C LYS A 66 14.78 -10.16 11.92
N ILE A 67 14.21 -9.01 12.28
CA ILE A 67 14.96 -7.76 12.47
C ILE A 67 16.00 -7.92 13.60
N LEU A 68 15.60 -8.48 14.74
CA LEU A 68 16.50 -8.70 15.87
C LEU A 68 17.63 -9.67 15.52
N GLN A 69 17.32 -10.72 14.76
CA GLN A 69 18.32 -11.67 14.27
C GLN A 69 19.35 -11.01 13.35
N ILE A 70 18.91 -10.15 12.44
CA ILE A 70 19.78 -9.49 11.46
C ILE A 70 20.61 -8.40 12.12
N SER A 71 19.99 -7.56 12.96
CA SER A 71 20.67 -6.43 13.58
C SER A 71 21.77 -6.87 14.59
N GLY A 72 21.70 -8.09 15.10
CA GLY A 72 22.58 -8.57 16.15
C GLY A 72 22.55 -7.76 17.45
N THR A 73 21.79 -6.67 17.46
CA THR A 73 21.58 -5.76 18.58
C THR A 73 20.11 -5.43 18.72
N ASN A 74 19.69 -4.94 19.88
CA ASN A 74 18.33 -4.46 20.09
C ASN A 74 18.15 -2.99 19.67
N ILE A 75 19.12 -2.41 18.96
CA ILE A 75 19.12 -1.00 18.56
C ILE A 75 18.96 -0.91 17.06
N PHE A 76 17.77 -0.53 16.59
CA PHE A 76 17.46 -0.29 15.18
C PHE A 76 16.43 0.82 15.03
N ASP A 77 16.46 1.49 13.90
CA ASP A 77 15.42 2.42 13.47
C ASP A 77 14.48 1.69 12.49
N TYR A 78 13.19 1.95 12.54
CA TYR A 78 12.22 1.24 11.71
C TYR A 78 11.29 2.18 10.97
N MET A 79 11.02 1.85 9.71
CA MET A 79 10.10 2.57 8.85
C MET A 79 9.03 1.63 8.32
N GLY A 80 7.76 1.92 8.61
CA GLY A 80 6.63 1.07 8.23
C GLY A 80 5.36 1.85 7.92
N ASN A 81 4.34 1.15 7.44
CA ASN A 81 3.05 1.75 7.06
C ASN A 81 1.83 0.92 7.48
N SER A 82 2.04 -0.18 8.18
CA SER A 82 1.03 -1.17 8.51
C SER A 82 0.66 -1.16 9.99
N ARG A 83 -0.54 -1.67 10.29
CA ARG A 83 -0.96 -1.97 11.67
C ARG A 83 -0.12 -3.09 12.29
N ASP A 84 0.33 -4.02 11.47
CA ASP A 84 1.15 -5.16 11.89
C ASP A 84 2.56 -4.73 12.33
N ASP A 85 2.97 -3.51 11.99
CA ASP A 85 4.29 -2.95 12.32
C ASP A 85 4.34 -2.32 13.73
N PHE A 86 3.22 -2.22 14.45
CA PHE A 86 3.21 -1.57 15.77
C PHE A 86 4.09 -2.26 16.81
N VAL A 87 4.14 -3.60 16.79
CA VAL A 87 5.06 -4.39 17.66
C VAL A 87 6.52 -4.01 17.43
N ILE A 88 6.85 -3.62 16.18
CA ILE A 88 8.21 -3.24 15.80
C ILE A 88 8.48 -1.79 16.22
N PHE A 89 7.49 -0.89 16.06
CA PHE A 89 7.61 0.49 16.51
C PHE A 89 7.88 0.60 18.01
N GLU A 90 7.26 -0.26 18.82
CA GLU A 90 7.48 -0.29 20.29
C GLU A 90 8.90 -0.70 20.67
N ARG A 91 9.60 -1.43 19.81
CA ARG A 91 10.95 -1.94 20.07
C ARG A 91 12.04 -1.14 19.37
N SER A 92 11.69 -0.34 18.37
CA SER A 92 12.67 0.45 17.62
C SER A 92 13.08 1.71 18.39
N ARG A 93 14.34 2.12 18.20
CA ARG A 93 14.90 3.36 18.78
C ARG A 93 14.18 4.58 18.19
N LYS A 94 14.01 4.63 16.88
CA LYS A 94 13.24 5.64 16.16
C LYS A 94 12.29 4.97 15.19
N SER A 95 11.06 5.44 15.18
CA SER A 95 9.99 4.91 14.35
C SER A 95 9.54 5.96 13.35
N PHE A 96 9.35 5.52 12.09
CA PHE A 96 8.84 6.36 11.02
C PHE A 96 7.58 5.71 10.43
N LEU A 97 6.44 6.35 10.61
CA LEU A 97 5.17 5.88 10.08
C LEU A 97 4.84 6.63 8.78
N ILE A 98 4.80 5.88 7.67
CA ILE A 98 4.63 6.41 6.32
C ILE A 98 3.15 6.43 5.95
N HIS A 99 2.66 7.56 5.44
CA HIS A 99 1.30 7.75 4.93
C HIS A 99 0.21 7.15 5.84
N PRO A 100 0.20 7.49 7.13
CA PRO A 100 -0.74 6.89 8.04
C PRO A 100 -2.19 7.22 7.67
N THR A 101 -3.06 6.23 7.75
CA THR A 101 -4.49 6.46 7.78
C THR A 101 -4.87 7.23 9.06
N LEU A 102 -6.04 7.86 9.09
CA LEU A 102 -6.49 8.58 10.29
C LEU A 102 -6.50 7.70 11.54
N LEU A 103 -6.88 6.43 11.40
CA LEU A 103 -6.87 5.45 12.49
C LEU A 103 -5.46 5.10 12.96
N LEU A 104 -4.53 4.89 12.04
CA LEU A 104 -3.13 4.59 12.36
C LEU A 104 -2.45 5.78 13.03
N ARG A 105 -2.73 7.01 12.57
CA ARG A 105 -2.23 8.24 13.18
C ARG A 105 -2.71 8.39 14.65
N LYS A 106 -4.00 8.12 14.88
CA LYS A 106 -4.57 8.18 16.23
C LYS A 106 -3.92 7.15 17.15
N LYS A 107 -3.74 5.92 16.65
CA LYS A 107 -3.07 4.85 17.39
C LYS A 107 -1.58 5.17 17.66
N ALA A 108 -0.86 5.70 16.68
CA ALA A 108 0.55 6.08 16.83
C ALA A 108 0.76 7.14 17.90
N LYS A 109 -0.10 8.17 17.95
CA LYS A 109 -0.06 9.20 19.00
C LYS A 109 -0.26 8.66 20.41
N ASN A 110 -1.06 7.60 20.53
CA ASN A 110 -1.32 6.98 21.85
C ASN A 110 -0.18 6.03 22.30
N LEU A 111 0.67 5.57 21.39
CA LEU A 111 1.72 4.60 21.69
C LEU A 111 3.05 5.27 22.06
N SER A 112 3.45 6.32 21.37
CA SER A 112 4.71 7.02 21.67
C SER A 112 4.81 8.36 20.94
N GLU A 113 5.33 9.38 21.62
CA GLU A 113 5.71 10.66 21.00
C GLU A 113 6.92 10.52 20.05
N SER A 114 7.63 9.40 20.12
CA SER A 114 8.83 9.13 19.30
C SER A 114 8.54 8.69 17.87
N ILE A 115 7.26 8.49 17.49
CA ILE A 115 6.91 8.08 16.13
C ILE A 115 6.84 9.30 15.22
N THR A 116 7.80 9.43 14.33
CA THR A 116 7.82 10.49 13.31
C THR A 116 6.87 10.13 12.15
N LEU A 117 5.93 11.04 11.84
CA LEU A 117 5.00 10.86 10.75
C LEU A 117 5.62 11.40 9.45
N ILE A 118 5.80 10.55 8.45
CA ILE A 118 6.19 10.96 7.10
C ILE A 118 4.93 11.12 6.28
N GLU A 119 4.47 12.38 6.15
CA GLU A 119 3.34 12.74 5.31
C GLU A 119 3.85 12.97 3.89
N GLY A 120 3.58 12.04 2.98
CA GLY A 120 3.75 12.33 1.56
C GLY A 120 2.55 13.12 1.02
N LYS A 121 2.75 13.81 -0.08
CA LYS A 121 1.63 14.41 -0.82
C LYS A 121 0.58 13.32 -1.04
N ARG A 122 -0.59 13.44 -0.43
CA ARG A 122 -1.73 12.59 -0.73
C ARG A 122 -1.96 12.71 -2.24
N LYS A 123 -1.51 11.75 -3.02
CA LYS A 123 -2.10 11.56 -4.34
C LYS A 123 -3.57 11.29 -4.03
N PHE A 124 -4.43 12.24 -4.32
CA PHE A 124 -5.85 11.96 -4.40
C PHE A 124 -5.96 10.72 -5.27
N PHE A 125 -6.25 9.60 -4.64
CA PHE A 125 -6.53 8.36 -5.35
C PHE A 125 -7.64 8.77 -6.31
N SER A 126 -7.32 8.79 -7.59
CA SER A 126 -8.30 9.17 -8.59
C SER A 126 -9.42 8.14 -8.45
N PHE A 127 -10.56 8.54 -7.91
CA PHE A 127 -11.76 7.69 -7.78
C PHE A 127 -12.07 7.01 -9.12
N THR A 128 -11.64 7.64 -10.22
CA THR A 128 -11.72 7.10 -11.57
C THR A 128 -10.91 5.80 -11.79
N LYS A 129 -9.84 5.53 -11.00
CA LYS A 129 -9.10 4.25 -11.06
C LYS A 129 -9.76 3.12 -10.26
N LEU A 130 -10.48 3.47 -9.19
CA LEU A 130 -11.27 2.49 -8.42
C LEU A 130 -12.54 2.09 -9.18
N ILE A 131 -13.16 3.04 -9.84
CA ILE A 131 -14.30 2.81 -10.71
C ILE A 131 -13.72 2.42 -12.07
N ARG A 132 -13.50 1.15 -12.29
CA ARG A 132 -13.02 0.57 -13.56
C ARG A 132 -13.93 0.98 -14.74
N LEU A 133 -13.91 2.27 -15.12
CA LEU A 133 -14.82 2.89 -16.09
C LEU A 133 -14.90 2.09 -17.40
N HIS A 134 -13.81 1.44 -17.81
CA HIS A 134 -13.83 0.58 -19.00
C HIS A 134 -14.75 -0.65 -18.86
N GLN A 135 -15.06 -1.08 -17.64
CA GLN A 135 -16.03 -2.17 -17.41
C GLN A 135 -17.46 -1.67 -17.47
N TRP A 136 -17.70 -0.39 -17.15
CA TRP A 136 -19.02 0.21 -17.21
C TRP A 136 -19.56 0.27 -18.63
N VAL A 137 -18.68 0.43 -19.63
CA VAL A 137 -19.06 0.42 -21.05
C VAL A 137 -19.71 -0.92 -21.44
N LYS A 138 -19.25 -2.04 -20.86
CA LYS A 138 -19.87 -3.35 -21.09
C LYS A 138 -21.27 -3.45 -20.49
N ASN A 139 -21.51 -2.77 -19.38
CA ASN A 139 -22.81 -2.78 -18.71
C ASN A 139 -23.84 -1.91 -19.46
N LEU A 140 -23.41 -1.05 -20.41
CA LEU A 140 -24.32 -0.35 -21.33
C LEU A 140 -25.18 -1.31 -22.16
N LEU A 141 -24.77 -2.58 -22.33
CA LEU A 141 -25.58 -3.61 -22.98
C LEU A 141 -26.93 -3.86 -22.27
N ILE A 142 -27.09 -3.48 -21.01
CA ILE A 142 -28.39 -3.51 -20.30
C ILE A 142 -29.46 -2.70 -21.03
N PHE A 143 -29.05 -1.66 -21.75
CA PHE A 143 -29.98 -0.80 -22.51
C PHE A 143 -30.28 -1.36 -23.92
N ALA A 144 -29.53 -2.39 -24.37
CA ALA A 144 -29.72 -2.96 -25.71
C ALA A 144 -31.15 -3.50 -25.99
N PRO A 145 -31.80 -4.24 -25.06
CA PRO A 145 -33.18 -4.70 -25.27
C PRO A 145 -34.17 -3.55 -25.43
N MET A 146 -33.99 -2.45 -24.73
CA MET A 146 -34.83 -1.26 -24.84
C MET A 146 -34.68 -0.61 -26.23
N ILE A 147 -33.44 -0.50 -26.72
CA ILE A 147 -33.16 0.11 -28.03
C ILE A 147 -33.63 -0.80 -29.16
N LEU A 148 -33.34 -2.09 -29.09
CA LEU A 148 -33.68 -3.06 -30.13
C LEU A 148 -35.17 -3.44 -30.13
N GLY A 149 -35.80 -3.48 -28.96
CA GLY A 149 -37.21 -3.82 -28.80
C GLY A 149 -38.16 -2.67 -29.09
N LYS A 150 -37.66 -1.47 -29.42
CA LYS A 150 -38.48 -0.23 -29.61
C LYS A 150 -39.41 0.03 -28.43
N LEU A 151 -39.05 -0.38 -27.22
CA LEU A 151 -39.79 -0.20 -25.99
C LEU A 151 -39.44 1.19 -25.41
N TYR A 152 -39.97 2.21 -25.99
CA TYR A 152 -39.71 3.62 -25.57
C TYR A 152 -40.57 4.06 -24.37
N GLY A 153 -40.89 3.16 -23.47
CA GLY A 153 -41.62 3.51 -22.23
C GLY A 153 -40.71 4.28 -21.28
N LEU A 154 -40.82 5.63 -21.29
CA LEU A 154 -40.05 6.51 -20.39
C LEU A 154 -40.20 6.15 -18.91
N HIS A 155 -41.27 5.44 -18.52
CA HIS A 155 -41.50 4.96 -17.15
C HIS A 155 -40.54 3.85 -16.71
N GLN A 156 -39.88 3.13 -17.63
CA GLN A 156 -38.91 2.07 -17.33
C GLN A 156 -37.47 2.57 -17.22
N LEU A 157 -37.19 3.81 -17.63
CA LEU A 157 -35.85 4.40 -17.57
C LEU A 157 -35.26 4.45 -16.17
N PRO A 158 -36.00 4.82 -15.11
CA PRO A 158 -35.44 4.84 -13.76
C PRO A 158 -34.95 3.48 -13.30
N ASP A 159 -35.72 2.42 -13.56
CA ASP A 159 -35.34 1.05 -13.17
C ASP A 159 -34.10 0.55 -13.91
N LEU A 160 -33.98 0.88 -15.20
CA LEU A 160 -32.79 0.56 -15.99
C LEU A 160 -31.55 1.32 -15.53
N VAL A 161 -31.70 2.58 -15.13
CA VAL A 161 -30.59 3.37 -14.57
C VAL A 161 -30.15 2.79 -13.22
N ILE A 162 -31.08 2.41 -12.36
CA ILE A 162 -30.75 1.79 -11.06
C ILE A 162 -30.05 0.46 -11.29
N ALA A 163 -30.56 -0.38 -12.20
CA ALA A 163 -29.92 -1.64 -12.55
C ALA A 163 -28.51 -1.44 -13.11
N PHE A 164 -28.32 -0.48 -14.02
CA PHE A 164 -27.00 -0.14 -14.55
C PHE A 164 -26.00 0.27 -13.48
N ILE A 165 -26.38 1.15 -12.55
CA ILE A 165 -25.54 1.60 -11.46
C ILE A 165 -25.20 0.42 -10.53
N SER A 166 -26.20 -0.39 -10.16
CA SER A 166 -26.02 -1.54 -9.27
C SER A 166 -25.05 -2.55 -9.87
N PHE A 167 -25.22 -2.93 -11.14
CA PHE A 167 -24.32 -3.85 -11.84
C PHE A 167 -22.91 -3.27 -11.98
N SER A 168 -22.80 -1.97 -12.27
CA SER A 168 -21.51 -1.33 -12.42
C SER A 168 -20.73 -1.25 -11.11
N LEU A 169 -21.41 -1.04 -9.99
CA LEU A 169 -20.80 -1.07 -8.66
C LEU A 169 -20.37 -2.49 -8.26
N MET A 170 -21.21 -3.51 -8.52
CA MET A 170 -20.84 -4.91 -8.27
C MET A 170 -19.63 -5.35 -9.09
N ALA A 171 -19.56 -4.95 -10.36
CA ALA A 171 -18.43 -5.30 -11.23
C ALA A 171 -17.14 -4.57 -10.85
N SER A 172 -17.23 -3.50 -10.06
CA SER A 172 -16.08 -2.70 -9.62
C SER A 172 -15.51 -3.14 -8.27
N SER A 173 -16.22 -4.03 -7.56
CA SER A 173 -15.82 -4.61 -6.29
C SER A 173 -14.84 -5.77 -6.50
#